data_e21b2b4cf9d8ed21a1d5a89b0d7fb2c6
#
_entry.id   e21b2b4cf9d8ed21a1d5a89b0d7fb2c6
#
_cell.length_a   1.000
_cell.length_b   1.000
_cell.length_c   1.000
_cell.angle_alpha   90.00
_cell.angle_beta   90.00
_cell.angle_gamma   90.00
#
_symmetry.space_group_name_H-M   'P 1'
#
loop_
_entity.id
_entity.type
_entity.pdbx_description
1 polymer ?
#
loop_
_entity_poly.entity_id
_entity_poly.type
_entity_poly.pdbx_seq_one_letter_code
_entity_poly.pdbx_strand_id
1 'polypeptide(L)'
;MGKITAILQAAQQRAKEMNLSYEGALLPEEANEILKSAPGAILVDVRTRAELDWIGGVAGSVGIEWATYPGMKPNPHFLAQLEQQVDKESLVLFLCRSGGRSHLAATAATQAGYSDCYNILQGFEGDMNNESHRNTLGGWRAAGLPWKQS
;
A
#
# COMPACT_ATOMS: atom_id res chain seq x y z
N MET A 1 -17.63 5.70 18.35
CA MET A 1 -16.66 4.82 17.69
C MET A 1 -17.10 4.64 16.28
N GLY A 2 -16.25 4.93 15.38
CA GLY A 2 -16.58 4.88 13.98
C GLY A 2 -16.18 3.58 13.33
N LYS A 3 -16.64 3.44 12.11
CA LYS A 3 -16.29 2.37 11.22
C LYS A 3 -14.78 2.29 11.00
N ILE A 4 -14.12 3.46 10.90
CA ILE A 4 -12.66 3.53 10.69
C ILE A 4 -11.91 2.92 11.87
N THR A 5 -12.32 3.22 13.10
CA THR A 5 -11.68 2.64 14.28
C THR A 5 -11.75 1.11 14.26
N ALA A 6 -12.91 0.55 13.90
CA ALA A 6 -13.08 -0.90 13.81
C ALA A 6 -12.19 -1.51 12.73
N ILE A 7 -12.06 -0.85 11.58
CA ILE A 7 -11.18 -1.30 10.49
C ILE A 7 -9.73 -1.31 10.95
N LEU A 8 -9.28 -0.23 11.59
CA LEU A 8 -7.89 -0.13 12.05
C LEU A 8 -7.59 -1.18 13.13
N GLN A 9 -8.53 -1.42 14.04
CA GLN A 9 -8.35 -2.45 15.07
C GLN A 9 -8.24 -3.85 14.45
N ALA A 10 -9.07 -4.16 13.46
CA ALA A 10 -9.01 -5.44 12.76
C ALA A 10 -7.68 -5.59 12.03
N ALA A 11 -7.19 -4.53 11.39
CA ALA A 11 -5.90 -4.53 10.71
C ALA A 11 -4.74 -4.73 11.68
N GLN A 12 -4.80 -4.09 12.84
CA GLN A 12 -3.79 -4.23 13.89
C GLN A 12 -3.76 -5.65 14.45
N GLN A 13 -4.93 -6.24 14.67
CA GLN A 13 -5.02 -7.62 15.14
C GLN A 13 -4.45 -8.58 14.11
N ARG A 14 -4.74 -8.35 12.84
CA ARG A 14 -4.20 -9.15 11.73
C ARG A 14 -2.67 -9.10 11.69
N ALA A 15 -2.11 -7.91 11.90
CA ALA A 15 -0.65 -7.75 11.95
C ALA A 15 -0.03 -8.54 13.09
N LYS A 16 -0.67 -8.56 14.26
CA LYS A 16 -0.19 -9.36 15.38
C LYS A 16 -0.22 -10.84 15.07
N GLU A 17 -1.31 -11.32 14.49
CA GLU A 17 -1.45 -12.73 14.13
C GLU A 17 -0.46 -13.17 13.05
N MET A 18 -0.12 -12.26 12.15
CA MET A 18 0.84 -12.51 11.07
C MET A 18 2.29 -12.20 11.47
N ASN A 19 2.49 -11.69 12.68
CA ASN A 19 3.83 -11.34 13.20
C ASN A 19 4.53 -10.26 12.38
N LEU A 20 3.78 -9.23 12.00
CA LEU A 20 4.30 -8.16 11.16
C LEU A 20 4.97 -7.08 12.00
N SER A 21 5.93 -6.37 11.40
CA SER A 21 6.74 -5.37 12.09
C SER A 21 6.18 -3.95 11.95
N TYR A 22 5.03 -3.77 11.34
CA TYR A 22 4.35 -2.49 11.19
C TYR A 22 2.95 -2.57 11.82
N GLU A 23 2.25 -1.44 11.85
CA GLU A 23 1.04 -1.28 12.66
C GLU A 23 -0.11 -2.21 12.26
N GLY A 24 -0.37 -2.35 10.98
CA GLY A 24 -1.48 -3.20 10.56
C GLY A 24 -1.43 -3.62 9.11
N ALA A 25 -2.31 -4.58 8.77
CA ALA A 25 -2.47 -5.11 7.41
C ALA A 25 -3.93 -4.97 7.01
N LEU A 26 -4.17 -4.27 5.90
CA LEU A 26 -5.51 -3.92 5.42
C LEU A 26 -5.86 -4.71 4.17
N LEU A 27 -7.12 -5.07 4.04
CA LEU A 27 -7.67 -5.53 2.76
C LEU A 27 -7.93 -4.32 1.87
N PRO A 28 -7.97 -4.49 0.53
CA PRO A 28 -8.20 -3.34 -0.36
C PRO A 28 -9.46 -2.56 -0.05
N GLU A 29 -10.57 -3.24 0.23
CA GLU A 29 -11.84 -2.57 0.55
C GLU A 29 -11.74 -1.74 1.82
N GLU A 30 -11.02 -2.26 2.82
CA GLU A 30 -10.78 -1.55 4.07
C GLU A 30 -9.95 -0.29 3.84
N ALA A 31 -8.89 -0.41 3.03
CA ALA A 31 -8.03 0.72 2.69
C ALA A 31 -8.81 1.81 1.96
N ASN A 32 -9.66 1.42 1.00
CA ASN A 32 -10.48 2.38 0.27
C ASN A 32 -11.42 3.14 1.21
N GLU A 33 -12.02 2.45 2.17
CA GLU A 33 -12.90 3.08 3.15
C GLU A 33 -12.16 4.10 4.01
N ILE A 34 -10.94 3.76 4.45
CA ILE A 34 -10.11 4.68 5.22
C ILE A 34 -9.79 5.93 4.40
N LEU A 35 -9.40 5.75 3.14
CA LEU A 35 -9.04 6.88 2.27
C LEU A 35 -10.24 7.82 2.02
N LYS A 36 -11.44 7.26 1.96
CA LYS A 36 -12.66 8.06 1.75
C LYS A 36 -13.07 8.82 3.00
N SER A 37 -12.83 8.26 4.19
CA SER A 37 -13.45 8.73 5.42
C SER A 37 -12.47 9.34 6.43
N ALA A 38 -11.17 9.12 6.26
CA ALA A 38 -10.14 9.64 7.17
C ALA A 38 -9.30 10.69 6.42
N PRO A 39 -9.56 12.00 6.64
CA PRO A 39 -8.96 13.06 5.81
C PRO A 39 -7.44 13.13 5.83
N GLY A 40 -6.78 12.64 6.87
CA GLY A 40 -5.34 12.68 6.97
C GLY A 40 -4.62 11.44 6.45
N ALA A 41 -5.37 10.44 5.99
CA ALA A 41 -4.77 9.20 5.51
C ALA A 41 -4.09 9.40 4.15
N ILE A 42 -2.89 8.85 4.01
CA ILE A 42 -2.08 9.00 2.80
C ILE A 42 -1.80 7.62 2.21
N LEU A 43 -2.09 7.47 0.91
CA LEU A 43 -1.77 6.26 0.17
C LEU A 43 -0.44 6.47 -0.55
N VAL A 44 0.55 5.63 -0.23
CA VAL A 44 1.85 5.65 -0.90
C VAL A 44 1.94 4.44 -1.81
N ASP A 45 2.01 4.70 -3.11
CA ASP A 45 2.15 3.65 -4.11
C ASP A 45 3.64 3.45 -4.36
N VAL A 46 4.16 2.27 -4.02
CA VAL A 46 5.59 2.00 -4.11
C VAL A 46 5.96 1.21 -5.36
N ARG A 47 5.03 1.10 -6.31
CA ARG A 47 5.30 0.46 -7.60
C ARG A 47 6.21 1.33 -8.44
N THR A 48 6.72 0.73 -9.53
CA THR A 48 7.56 1.47 -10.47
C THR A 48 6.75 2.47 -11.27
N ARG A 49 7.42 3.50 -11.77
CA ARG A 49 6.79 4.50 -12.65
C ARG A 49 6.16 3.84 -13.88
N ALA A 50 6.82 2.81 -14.43
CA ALA A 50 6.29 2.07 -15.57
C ALA A 50 4.93 1.44 -15.25
N GLU A 51 4.78 0.86 -14.07
CA GLU A 51 3.49 0.28 -13.67
C GLU A 51 2.41 1.37 -13.54
N LEU A 52 2.76 2.51 -12.96
CA LEU A 52 1.82 3.63 -12.84
C LEU A 52 1.36 4.12 -14.20
N ASP A 53 2.30 4.25 -15.14
CA ASP A 53 1.99 4.79 -16.48
C ASP A 53 1.16 3.83 -17.32
N TRP A 54 1.43 2.52 -17.24
CA TRP A 54 0.83 1.55 -18.16
C TRP A 54 -0.33 0.76 -17.56
N ILE A 55 -0.29 0.48 -16.26
CA ILE A 55 -1.32 -0.35 -15.63
C ILE A 55 -2.38 0.51 -14.96
N GLY A 56 -1.98 1.66 -14.44
CA GLY A 56 -2.90 2.55 -13.75
C GLY A 56 -2.62 2.65 -12.27
N GLY A 57 -3.40 3.47 -11.58
CA GLY A 57 -3.21 3.71 -10.16
C GLY A 57 -4.45 4.30 -9.50
N VAL A 58 -4.31 4.61 -8.23
CA VAL A 58 -5.38 5.18 -7.43
C VAL A 58 -5.21 6.70 -7.38
N ALA A 59 -6.29 7.43 -7.66
CA ALA A 59 -6.26 8.89 -7.65
C ALA A 59 -5.84 9.40 -6.26
N GLY A 60 -4.99 10.42 -6.23
CA GLY A 60 -4.53 11.03 -4.98
C GLY A 60 -3.40 10.31 -4.27
N SER A 61 -2.92 9.19 -4.82
CA SER A 61 -1.78 8.49 -4.22
C SER A 61 -0.47 9.26 -4.44
N VAL A 62 0.46 9.05 -3.51
CA VAL A 62 1.83 9.57 -3.60
C VAL A 62 2.71 8.47 -4.16
N GLY A 63 3.32 8.69 -5.32
CA GLY A 63 4.18 7.69 -5.95
C GLY A 63 5.61 7.83 -5.49
N ILE A 64 6.15 6.78 -4.84
CA ILE A 64 7.55 6.72 -4.43
C ILE A 64 8.03 5.29 -4.68
N GLU A 65 8.92 5.11 -5.65
CA GLU A 65 9.36 3.78 -6.03
C GLU A 65 10.15 3.10 -4.91
N TRP A 66 9.78 1.86 -4.58
CA TRP A 66 10.60 1.00 -3.74
C TRP A 66 11.77 0.44 -4.53
N ALA A 67 11.52 0.11 -5.79
CA ALA A 67 12.54 -0.34 -6.73
C ALA A 67 12.23 0.26 -8.09
N THR A 68 13.24 0.35 -8.96
CA THR A 68 13.09 0.95 -10.28
C THR A 68 13.06 -0.10 -11.38
N TYR A 69 12.31 0.18 -12.45
CA TYR A 69 12.23 -0.65 -13.64
C TYR A 69 13.07 -0.01 -14.76
N PRO A 70 13.78 -0.80 -15.57
CA PRO A 70 13.85 -2.26 -15.56
C PRO A 70 14.84 -2.82 -14.54
N GLY A 71 14.64 -4.11 -14.22
CA GLY A 71 15.56 -4.86 -13.36
C GLY A 71 15.21 -4.82 -11.87
N MET A 72 14.20 -4.08 -11.49
CA MET A 72 13.75 -3.97 -10.09
C MET A 72 14.90 -3.71 -9.13
N LYS A 73 15.68 -2.69 -9.45
CA LYS A 73 16.83 -2.28 -8.63
C LYS A 73 16.33 -1.48 -7.43
N PRO A 74 16.79 -1.80 -6.21
CA PRO A 74 16.36 -1.06 -5.03
C PRO A 74 16.61 0.44 -5.18
N ASN A 75 15.66 1.25 -4.70
CA ASN A 75 15.79 2.70 -4.68
C ASN A 75 16.46 3.12 -3.37
N PRO A 76 17.73 3.54 -3.38
CA PRO A 76 18.44 3.89 -2.14
C PRO A 76 17.90 5.17 -1.50
N HIS A 77 17.06 5.92 -2.21
CA HIS A 77 16.52 7.20 -1.73
C HIS A 77 15.07 7.07 -1.24
N PHE A 78 14.54 5.85 -1.11
CA PHE A 78 13.13 5.66 -0.77
C PHE A 78 12.74 6.39 0.52
N LEU A 79 13.46 6.17 1.60
CA LEU A 79 13.13 6.80 2.89
C LEU A 79 13.28 8.32 2.84
N ALA A 80 14.33 8.82 2.17
CA ALA A 80 14.52 10.26 2.04
C ALA A 80 13.37 10.92 1.26
N GLN A 81 12.93 10.26 0.18
CA GLN A 81 11.79 10.74 -0.61
C GLN A 81 10.49 10.69 0.19
N LEU A 82 10.30 9.63 0.96
CA LEU A 82 9.12 9.50 1.81
C LEU A 82 9.09 10.62 2.85
N GLU A 83 10.21 10.89 3.50
CA GLU A 83 10.30 11.93 4.53
C GLU A 83 10.03 13.33 3.99
N GLN A 84 10.34 13.58 2.72
CA GLN A 84 10.06 14.86 2.09
C GLN A 84 8.57 15.07 1.81
N GLN A 85 7.80 14.00 1.65
CA GLN A 85 6.43 14.10 1.17
C GLN A 85 5.39 13.70 2.19
N VAL A 86 5.76 12.93 3.21
CA VAL A 86 4.81 12.35 4.17
C VAL A 86 5.36 12.50 5.58
N ASP A 87 4.56 13.10 6.46
CA ASP A 87 4.95 13.28 7.87
C ASP A 87 4.93 11.94 8.62
N LYS A 88 5.83 11.81 9.59
CA LYS A 88 5.97 10.57 10.36
C LYS A 88 4.77 10.25 11.25
N GLU A 89 3.96 11.25 11.56
CA GLU A 89 2.75 11.08 12.36
C GLU A 89 1.52 10.72 11.51
N SER A 90 1.65 10.73 10.19
CA SER A 90 0.53 10.45 9.30
C SER A 90 0.13 8.98 9.35
N LEU A 91 -1.13 8.73 9.07
CA LEU A 91 -1.66 7.39 8.80
C LEU A 91 -1.27 7.05 7.36
N VAL A 92 -0.37 6.10 7.18
CA VAL A 92 0.22 5.80 5.86
C VAL A 92 -0.14 4.39 5.42
N LEU A 93 -0.72 4.29 4.24
CA LEU A 93 -1.10 3.02 3.62
C LEU A 93 -0.17 2.78 2.43
N PHE A 94 0.51 1.63 2.41
CA PHE A 94 1.46 1.30 1.35
C PHE A 94 0.84 0.30 0.38
N LEU A 95 0.97 0.58 -0.91
CA LEU A 95 0.39 -0.22 -2.00
C LEU A 95 1.48 -0.60 -3.00
N CYS A 96 1.48 -1.87 -3.41
CA CYS A 96 2.27 -2.31 -4.56
C CYS A 96 1.42 -3.23 -5.43
N ARG A 97 2.06 -4.10 -6.24
CA ARG A 97 1.30 -4.95 -7.17
C ARG A 97 0.53 -6.06 -6.46
N SER A 98 1.18 -6.77 -5.52
CA SER A 98 0.58 -7.92 -4.83
C SER A 98 0.84 -7.97 -3.33
N GLY A 99 1.51 -6.95 -2.77
CA GLY A 99 1.73 -6.83 -1.33
C GLY A 99 3.16 -7.01 -0.84
N GLY A 100 4.09 -7.47 -1.68
CA GLY A 100 5.45 -7.78 -1.25
C GLY A 100 6.34 -6.56 -1.07
N ARG A 101 6.43 -5.70 -2.08
CA ARG A 101 7.23 -4.47 -1.99
C ARG A 101 6.68 -3.52 -0.93
N SER A 102 5.36 -3.42 -0.83
CA SER A 102 4.72 -2.58 0.17
C SER A 102 4.94 -3.11 1.59
N HIS A 103 5.04 -4.43 1.75
CA HIS A 103 5.43 -5.03 3.03
C HIS A 103 6.82 -4.54 3.46
N LEU A 104 7.78 -4.57 2.55
CA LEU A 104 9.14 -4.10 2.81
C LEU A 104 9.17 -2.59 3.08
N ALA A 105 8.39 -1.83 2.32
CA ALA A 105 8.30 -0.39 2.49
C ALA A 105 7.71 -0.01 3.85
N ALA A 106 6.63 -0.67 4.26
CA ALA A 106 6.01 -0.43 5.56
C ALA A 106 6.96 -0.78 6.71
N THR A 107 7.72 -1.86 6.57
CA THR A 107 8.74 -2.26 7.55
C THR A 107 9.82 -1.21 7.66
N ALA A 108 10.37 -0.76 6.52
CA ALA A 108 11.43 0.25 6.52
C ALA A 108 10.96 1.58 7.10
N ALA A 109 9.74 2.00 6.75
CA ALA A 109 9.17 3.25 7.27
C ALA A 109 8.97 3.17 8.79
N THR A 110 8.47 2.05 9.29
CA THR A 110 8.28 1.84 10.73
C THR A 110 9.63 1.94 11.45
N GLN A 111 10.67 1.32 10.92
CA GLN A 111 12.00 1.39 11.50
C GLN A 111 12.57 2.81 11.48
N ALA A 112 12.14 3.61 10.51
CA ALA A 112 12.60 5.00 10.38
C ALA A 112 11.79 5.98 11.24
N GLY A 113 10.83 5.51 12.03
CA GLY A 113 10.10 6.34 12.98
C GLY A 113 8.67 6.69 12.58
N TYR A 114 8.15 6.15 11.47
CA TYR A 114 6.74 6.30 11.12
C TYR A 114 5.93 5.45 12.07
N SER A 115 4.97 6.06 12.77
CA SER A 115 4.26 5.40 13.87
C SER A 115 3.01 4.64 13.43
N ASP A 116 2.52 4.86 12.22
CA ASP A 116 1.18 4.40 11.84
C ASP A 116 1.16 3.92 10.39
N CYS A 117 1.95 2.85 10.14
CA CYS A 117 2.13 2.28 8.81
C CYS A 117 1.30 1.02 8.61
N TYR A 118 0.60 0.95 7.49
CA TYR A 118 -0.24 -0.18 7.12
C TYR A 118 0.13 -0.69 5.73
N ASN A 119 0.13 -2.00 5.56
CA ASN A 119 0.32 -2.62 4.26
C ASN A 119 -1.05 -3.01 3.70
N ILE A 120 -1.30 -2.68 2.43
CA ILE A 120 -2.51 -3.13 1.74
C ILE A 120 -2.21 -4.52 1.17
N LEU A 121 -2.81 -5.53 1.77
CA LEU A 121 -2.68 -6.91 1.31
C LEU A 121 -3.28 -7.06 -0.07
N GLN A 122 -2.78 -8.00 -0.85
CA GLN A 122 -3.21 -8.28 -2.23
C GLN A 122 -2.77 -7.22 -3.24
N GLY A 123 -2.49 -5.99 -2.81
CA GLY A 123 -2.02 -4.94 -3.69
C GLY A 123 -3.01 -4.48 -4.75
N PHE A 124 -2.49 -3.89 -5.82
CA PHE A 124 -3.31 -3.33 -6.89
C PHE A 124 -3.88 -4.40 -7.83
N GLU A 125 -3.11 -5.46 -8.09
CA GLU A 125 -3.46 -6.51 -9.06
C GLU A 125 -3.67 -7.89 -8.46
N GLY A 126 -3.25 -8.11 -7.22
CA GLY A 126 -3.34 -9.40 -6.57
C GLY A 126 -2.32 -10.41 -7.08
N ASP A 127 -2.45 -11.64 -6.61
CA ASP A 127 -1.60 -12.74 -7.03
C ASP A 127 -2.09 -13.33 -8.36
N MET A 128 -1.16 -14.00 -9.07
CA MET A 128 -1.51 -14.70 -10.31
C MET A 128 -2.31 -15.97 -9.99
N ASN A 129 -3.29 -16.27 -10.84
CA ASN A 129 -4.02 -17.53 -10.76
C ASN A 129 -3.23 -18.65 -11.47
N ASN A 130 -3.83 -19.82 -11.64
CA ASN A 130 -3.18 -20.98 -12.26
C ASN A 130 -2.83 -20.77 -13.73
N GLU A 131 -3.41 -19.76 -14.37
CA GLU A 131 -3.14 -19.40 -15.76
C GLU A 131 -2.19 -18.22 -15.86
N SER A 132 -1.55 -17.83 -14.77
CA SER A 132 -0.63 -16.68 -14.68
C SER A 132 -1.31 -15.35 -14.98
N HIS A 133 -2.58 -15.22 -14.61
CA HIS A 133 -3.33 -13.98 -14.75
C HIS A 133 -3.52 -13.33 -13.39
N ARG A 134 -3.30 -12.03 -13.32
CA ARG A 134 -3.61 -11.20 -12.15
C ARG A 134 -5.02 -10.62 -12.28
N ASN A 135 -5.47 -9.91 -11.28
CA ASN A 135 -6.81 -9.29 -11.22
C ASN A 135 -7.94 -10.33 -11.20
N THR A 136 -7.66 -11.49 -10.64
CA THR A 136 -8.63 -12.58 -10.56
C THR A 136 -8.84 -13.06 -9.13
N LEU A 137 -7.75 -13.34 -8.40
CA LEU A 137 -7.83 -13.89 -7.05
C LEU A 137 -8.04 -12.84 -5.97
N GLY A 138 -7.63 -11.61 -6.25
CA GLY A 138 -7.77 -10.53 -5.28
C GLY A 138 -7.13 -9.26 -5.81
N GLY A 139 -7.08 -8.23 -4.98
CA GLY A 139 -6.45 -6.95 -5.28
C GLY A 139 -7.46 -5.83 -5.47
N TRP A 140 -6.94 -4.61 -5.51
CA TRP A 140 -7.74 -3.39 -5.62
C TRP A 140 -8.68 -3.40 -6.83
N ARG A 141 -8.13 -3.74 -7.99
CA ARG A 141 -8.91 -3.76 -9.23
C ARG A 141 -9.95 -4.88 -9.23
N ALA A 142 -9.57 -6.08 -8.77
CA ALA A 142 -10.50 -7.22 -8.71
C ALA A 142 -11.65 -6.95 -7.74
N ALA A 143 -11.41 -6.15 -6.71
CA ALA A 143 -12.46 -5.76 -5.75
C ALA A 143 -13.41 -4.69 -6.30
N GLY A 144 -13.15 -4.17 -7.50
CA GLY A 144 -14.01 -3.17 -8.12
C GLY A 144 -13.85 -1.77 -7.56
N LEU A 145 -12.72 -1.49 -6.92
CA LEU A 145 -12.47 -0.18 -6.29
C LEU A 145 -12.00 0.85 -7.33
N PRO A 146 -12.15 2.16 -7.04
CA PRO A 146 -11.83 3.21 -8.03
C PRO A 146 -10.35 3.21 -8.41
N TRP A 147 -10.07 3.27 -9.71
CA TRP A 147 -8.72 3.40 -10.25
C TRP A 147 -8.76 4.08 -11.60
N LYS A 148 -7.61 4.55 -12.08
CA LYS A 148 -7.54 5.22 -13.37
C LYS A 148 -6.23 4.88 -14.08
N GLN A 149 -6.24 5.02 -15.40
CA GLN A 149 -5.04 4.96 -16.25
C GLN A 149 -4.71 6.36 -16.74
N SER A 150 -3.44 6.58 -17.00
CA SER A 150 -2.99 7.86 -17.56
C SER A 150 -3.10 7.88 -19.07
#